data_ebf359e03448ce3306ee8a0dbb7e8312
#
_entry.id   ebf359e03448ce3306ee8a0dbb7e8312
#
_cell.length_a   1.000
_cell.length_b   1.000
_cell.length_c   1.000
_cell.angle_alpha   90.00
_cell.angle_beta   90.00
_cell.angle_gamma   90.00
#
_symmetry.space_group_name_H-M   'P 1'
#
loop_
_entity.id
_entity.type
_entity.pdbx_description
1 polymer ?
#
loop_
_entity_poly.entity_id
_entity_poly.type
_entity_poly.pdbx_seq_one_letter_code
_entity_poly.pdbx_strand_id
1 'polypeptide(L)'
;MTAREFRASSERLHPKGRPLSVSHGQTFLVGVLSAAIGLMTFSAERTMASEEAIATVDIRGRQFQPDRIVLHQGHKTALILKNHDSEPHAFVPLDLFVGESLNVAGNGAPEFGPQGLKRVVIPSDGLVEIRFTPTRPGEYRYLCDMPGHEMKAVIVVE
;
A
#
# COMPACT_ATOMS: atom_id res chain seq x y z
N MET A 1 -2.93 28.85 -40.90
CA MET A 1 -3.82 27.88 -41.52
C MET A 1 -4.16 26.90 -40.42
N THR A 2 -5.24 26.78 -39.89
CA THR A 2 -6.61 27.20 -39.76
C THR A 2 -7.16 26.48 -38.52
N ALA A 3 -7.64 27.26 -37.59
CA ALA A 3 -8.40 26.80 -36.42
C ALA A 3 -9.72 26.15 -36.89
N ARG A 4 -10.18 25.13 -36.19
CA ARG A 4 -11.57 24.69 -36.19
C ARG A 4 -12.09 24.57 -34.77
N GLU A 5 -12.87 25.58 -34.44
CA GLU A 5 -13.81 25.60 -33.31
C GLU A 5 -14.79 24.43 -33.43
N PHE A 6 -15.09 23.77 -32.31
CA PHE A 6 -16.26 22.93 -32.18
C PHE A 6 -17.16 23.51 -31.08
N ARG A 7 -18.26 24.00 -31.51
CA ARG A 7 -19.27 24.79 -30.80
C ARG A 7 -20.19 23.88 -30.00
N ALA A 8 -20.39 24.24 -28.77
CA ALA A 8 -21.40 23.66 -27.89
C ALA A 8 -22.82 23.89 -28.39
N SER A 9 -23.67 22.90 -28.27
CA SER A 9 -25.11 23.05 -28.30
C SER A 9 -25.74 22.48 -27.05
N SER A 10 -26.23 23.40 -26.24
CA SER A 10 -27.09 23.13 -25.09
C SER A 10 -28.52 23.01 -25.60
N GLU A 11 -29.17 21.90 -25.32
CA GLU A 11 -30.63 21.82 -25.41
C GLU A 11 -31.22 21.40 -24.06
N ARG A 12 -31.96 22.38 -23.53
CA ARG A 12 -32.84 22.22 -22.36
C ARG A 12 -34.18 21.67 -22.87
N LEU A 13 -34.62 20.58 -22.28
CA LEU A 13 -36.01 20.15 -22.39
C LEU A 13 -36.60 20.02 -20.98
N HIS A 14 -37.51 20.97 -20.70
CA HIS A 14 -38.51 20.87 -19.65
C HIS A 14 -39.73 20.08 -20.18
N PRO A 15 -40.36 19.27 -19.37
CA PRO A 15 -41.78 19.14 -19.47
C PRO A 15 -42.53 19.59 -18.20
N LYS A 16 -43.47 20.49 -18.43
CA LYS A 16 -44.61 20.81 -17.58
C LYS A 16 -45.56 19.63 -17.53
N GLY A 17 -46.22 19.40 -16.42
CA GLY A 17 -47.36 18.52 -16.39
C GLY A 17 -48.03 18.44 -15.01
N ARG A 18 -48.88 19.35 -14.75
CA ARG A 18 -50.26 19.39 -14.18
C ARG A 18 -50.58 18.59 -12.91
N PRO A 19 -51.32 19.26 -12.00
CA PRO A 19 -51.88 18.62 -10.80
C PRO A 19 -53.27 18.04 -11.10
N LEU A 20 -53.63 16.95 -10.47
CA LEU A 20 -55.00 16.49 -10.39
C LEU A 20 -55.45 16.30 -8.94
N SER A 21 -56.53 16.85 -8.69
CA SER A 21 -57.38 17.12 -7.58
C SER A 21 -58.07 15.87 -7.01
N VAL A 22 -58.11 15.82 -5.67
CA VAL A 22 -59.22 15.52 -4.77
C VAL A 22 -60.09 14.26 -4.98
N SER A 23 -60.17 13.42 -3.99
CA SER A 23 -61.47 12.94 -3.47
C SER A 23 -61.39 12.42 -2.03
N HIS A 24 -62.34 12.86 -1.23
CA HIS A 24 -62.60 12.53 0.17
C HIS A 24 -63.06 11.08 0.34
N GLY A 25 -62.65 10.46 1.42
CA GLY A 25 -63.18 9.20 1.91
C GLY A 25 -62.72 8.93 3.32
N GLN A 26 -63.49 9.40 4.31
CA GLN A 26 -63.29 9.08 5.73
C GLN A 26 -63.72 7.63 5.98
N THR A 27 -62.87 6.89 6.63
CA THR A 27 -63.32 5.77 7.46
C THR A 27 -62.31 5.59 8.61
N PHE A 28 -62.76 5.87 9.83
CA PHE A 28 -62.05 5.62 11.08
C PHE A 28 -61.99 4.12 11.33
N LEU A 29 -60.79 3.57 11.45
CA LEU A 29 -60.55 2.28 12.06
C LEU A 29 -59.40 2.45 13.04
N VAL A 30 -59.78 2.39 14.32
CA VAL A 30 -58.84 2.37 15.46
C VAL A 30 -58.10 1.03 15.44
N GLY A 31 -56.89 1.04 14.89
CA GLY A 31 -55.96 -0.08 14.96
C GLY A 31 -54.88 0.25 15.95
N VAL A 32 -54.84 -0.50 17.05
CA VAL A 32 -53.77 -0.48 18.06
C VAL A 32 -52.50 -0.96 17.40
N LEU A 33 -51.62 -0.03 17.03
CA LEU A 33 -50.32 -0.36 16.46
C LEU A 33 -49.31 -0.53 17.57
N SER A 34 -49.04 -1.79 17.96
CA SER A 34 -47.92 -2.17 18.85
C SER A 34 -46.62 -1.84 18.09
N ALA A 35 -45.98 -0.75 18.48
CA ALA A 35 -44.64 -0.40 17.99
C ALA A 35 -43.60 -1.32 18.66
N ALA A 36 -43.24 -2.40 17.97
CA ALA A 36 -42.06 -3.16 18.31
C ALA A 36 -40.84 -2.34 17.87
N ILE A 37 -40.23 -1.62 18.80
CA ILE A 37 -38.97 -0.96 18.61
C ILE A 37 -37.90 -2.05 18.55
N GLY A 38 -37.58 -2.52 17.34
CA GLY A 38 -36.41 -3.37 17.11
C GLY A 38 -35.13 -2.54 17.32
N LEU A 39 -34.48 -2.77 18.45
CA LEU A 39 -33.10 -2.29 18.66
C LEU A 39 -32.20 -3.00 17.65
N MET A 40 -31.95 -2.37 16.49
CA MET A 40 -30.86 -2.77 15.61
C MET A 40 -29.58 -2.38 16.30
N THR A 41 -28.93 -3.32 16.96
CA THR A 41 -27.54 -3.17 17.40
C THR A 41 -26.66 -3.16 16.17
N PHE A 42 -26.29 -1.97 15.72
CA PHE A 42 -25.22 -1.80 14.74
C PHE A 42 -23.91 -2.22 15.42
N SER A 43 -23.51 -3.46 15.22
CA SER A 43 -22.15 -3.89 15.53
C SER A 43 -21.22 -3.15 14.57
N ALA A 44 -20.62 -2.06 15.03
CA ALA A 44 -19.52 -1.43 14.30
C ALA A 44 -18.34 -2.41 14.34
N GLU A 45 -18.20 -3.20 13.29
CA GLU A 45 -16.97 -3.93 13.03
C GLU A 45 -15.87 -2.88 12.87
N ARG A 46 -15.09 -2.70 13.92
CA ARG A 46 -13.84 -1.95 13.83
C ARG A 46 -12.93 -2.73 12.89
N THR A 47 -12.89 -2.33 11.62
CA THR A 47 -11.81 -2.72 10.71
C THR A 47 -10.52 -2.19 11.35
N MET A 48 -9.83 -3.07 12.08
CA MET A 48 -8.46 -2.80 12.52
C MET A 48 -7.66 -2.66 11.25
N ALA A 49 -7.35 -1.43 10.87
CA ALA A 49 -6.32 -1.20 9.86
C ALA A 49 -5.07 -1.90 10.37
N SER A 50 -4.60 -2.91 9.63
CA SER A 50 -3.36 -3.62 9.97
C SER A 50 -2.26 -2.59 10.03
N GLU A 51 -1.72 -2.36 11.22
CA GLU A 51 -0.60 -1.45 11.45
C GLU A 51 0.59 -1.91 10.60
N GLU A 52 1.23 -1.00 9.88
CA GLU A 52 2.39 -1.32 9.05
C GLU A 52 3.60 -1.60 9.96
N ALA A 53 4.18 -2.79 9.83
CA ALA A 53 5.38 -3.14 10.56
C ALA A 53 6.58 -2.42 9.96
N ILE A 54 7.45 -1.86 10.81
CA ILE A 54 8.66 -1.15 10.38
C ILE A 54 9.88 -1.99 10.75
N ALA A 55 10.69 -2.33 9.76
CA ALA A 55 11.98 -2.99 9.94
C ALA A 55 13.09 -2.07 9.41
N THR A 56 14.08 -1.75 10.23
CA THR A 56 15.19 -0.88 9.84
C THR A 56 16.49 -1.66 9.81
N VAL A 57 17.28 -1.46 8.77
CA VAL A 57 18.65 -1.95 8.63
C VAL A 57 19.55 -0.75 8.36
N ASP A 58 20.46 -0.51 9.28
CA ASP A 58 21.52 0.47 9.10
C ASP A 58 22.72 -0.18 8.38
N ILE A 59 23.34 0.57 7.48
CA ILE A 59 24.59 0.19 6.84
C ILE A 59 25.69 1.06 7.42
N ARG A 60 26.66 0.41 8.11
CA ARG A 60 27.78 1.07 8.77
C ARG A 60 29.03 0.22 8.67
N GLY A 61 30.14 0.82 8.26
CA GLY A 61 31.43 0.15 8.18
C GLY A 61 31.39 -1.09 7.28
N ARG A 62 30.68 -1.02 6.15
CA ARG A 62 30.45 -2.13 5.22
C ARG A 62 29.77 -3.34 5.87
N GLN A 63 28.77 -3.10 6.71
CA GLN A 63 27.97 -4.15 7.36
C GLN A 63 26.50 -3.74 7.39
N PHE A 64 25.61 -4.72 7.26
CA PHE A 64 24.19 -4.57 7.54
C PHE A 64 23.95 -4.78 9.04
N GLN A 65 23.24 -3.87 9.68
CA GLN A 65 22.96 -3.88 11.12
C GLN A 65 21.47 -3.62 11.40
N PRO A 66 20.76 -4.60 11.97
CA PRO A 66 21.21 -5.95 12.27
C PRO A 66 21.46 -6.79 11.02
N ASP A 67 22.24 -7.84 11.13
CA ASP A 67 22.50 -8.84 10.09
C ASP A 67 21.39 -9.88 9.94
N ARG A 68 20.40 -9.87 10.85
CA ARG A 68 19.19 -10.70 10.83
C ARG A 68 18.00 -9.90 11.29
N ILE A 69 16.94 -9.88 10.48
CA ILE A 69 15.64 -9.31 10.83
C ILE A 69 14.53 -10.35 10.64
N VAL A 70 13.45 -10.18 11.40
CA VAL A 70 12.27 -11.05 11.34
C VAL A 70 11.07 -10.22 10.86
N LEU A 71 10.35 -10.73 9.89
CA LEU A 71 9.12 -10.16 9.35
C LEU A 71 8.00 -11.19 9.49
N HIS A 72 6.75 -10.72 9.57
CA HIS A 72 5.60 -11.61 9.69
C HIS A 72 4.86 -11.72 8.35
N GLN A 73 4.57 -12.96 7.95
CA GLN A 73 3.80 -13.26 6.74
C GLN A 73 2.43 -12.56 6.78
N GLY A 74 2.03 -11.96 5.67
CA GLY A 74 0.73 -11.29 5.53
C GLY A 74 0.66 -9.90 6.18
N HIS A 75 1.69 -9.43 6.89
CA HIS A 75 1.72 -8.10 7.48
C HIS A 75 2.34 -7.07 6.52
N LYS A 76 1.66 -5.95 6.33
CA LYS A 76 2.25 -4.83 5.60
C LYS A 76 3.54 -4.41 6.29
N THR A 77 4.62 -4.31 5.53
CA THR A 77 5.96 -4.03 6.05
C THR A 77 6.62 -2.89 5.29
N ALA A 78 7.22 -1.96 6.03
CA ALA A 78 8.16 -0.98 5.52
C ALA A 78 9.59 -1.41 5.94
N LEU A 79 10.38 -1.90 4.98
CA LEU A 79 11.80 -2.17 5.17
C LEU A 79 12.59 -0.90 4.85
N ILE A 80 13.26 -0.34 5.86
CA ILE A 80 14.03 0.89 5.75
C ILE A 80 15.51 0.55 5.77
N LEU A 81 16.22 0.93 4.72
CA LEU A 81 17.68 0.77 4.58
C LEU A 81 18.32 2.15 4.67
N LYS A 82 19.21 2.35 5.66
CA LYS A 82 19.90 3.62 5.88
C LYS A 82 21.40 3.42 5.71
N ASN A 83 21.98 4.08 4.72
CA ASN A 83 23.43 4.06 4.53
C ASN A 83 24.05 5.23 5.29
N HIS A 84 24.95 4.91 6.22
CA HIS A 84 25.71 5.88 7.01
C HIS A 84 27.20 5.93 6.59
N ASP A 85 27.59 5.17 5.59
CA ASP A 85 28.93 5.19 5.06
C ASP A 85 29.08 6.29 4.00
N SER A 86 30.30 6.75 3.80
CA SER A 86 30.65 7.75 2.79
C SER A 86 30.72 7.21 1.37
N GLU A 87 30.41 5.94 1.18
CA GLU A 87 30.38 5.25 -0.11
C GLU A 87 29.02 4.61 -0.38
N PRO A 88 28.63 4.39 -1.65
CA PRO A 88 27.40 3.73 -1.98
C PRO A 88 27.44 2.23 -1.64
N HIS A 89 26.29 1.67 -1.28
CA HIS A 89 26.07 0.24 -1.09
C HIS A 89 24.92 -0.26 -1.94
N ALA A 90 24.83 -1.57 -2.12
CA ALA A 90 23.69 -2.19 -2.78
C ALA A 90 22.94 -3.11 -1.82
N PHE A 91 21.63 -3.13 -1.93
CA PHE A 91 20.76 -4.15 -1.35
C PHE A 91 20.30 -5.07 -2.47
N VAL A 92 20.76 -6.30 -2.46
CA VAL A 92 20.42 -7.36 -3.42
C VAL A 92 19.62 -8.43 -2.71
N PRO A 93 18.28 -8.45 -2.82
CA PRO A 93 17.37 -9.29 -2.02
C PRO A 93 17.24 -10.73 -2.52
N LEU A 94 18.07 -11.21 -3.37
CA LEU A 94 18.02 -12.53 -4.02
C LEU A 94 16.59 -12.96 -4.39
N ASP A 95 15.89 -13.73 -3.51
CA ASP A 95 14.58 -14.34 -3.81
C ASP A 95 13.39 -13.75 -3.03
N LEU A 96 13.62 -12.80 -2.12
CA LEU A 96 12.58 -12.27 -1.22
C LEU A 96 11.39 -11.67 -2.00
N PHE A 97 11.68 -10.94 -3.07
CA PHE A 97 10.67 -10.18 -3.81
C PHE A 97 10.19 -10.84 -5.11
N VAL A 98 10.52 -12.12 -5.31
CA VAL A 98 10.04 -12.85 -6.49
C VAL A 98 8.52 -13.01 -6.43
N GLY A 99 7.81 -12.36 -7.37
CA GLY A 99 6.35 -12.39 -7.44
C GLY A 99 5.64 -11.46 -6.43
N GLU A 100 6.38 -10.67 -5.65
CA GLU A 100 5.79 -9.73 -4.69
C GLU A 100 5.50 -8.37 -5.34
N SER A 101 4.37 -7.77 -4.93
CA SER A 101 4.10 -6.37 -5.24
C SER A 101 4.79 -5.48 -4.22
N LEU A 102 5.58 -4.52 -4.69
CA LEU A 102 6.33 -3.64 -3.79
C LEU A 102 6.36 -2.19 -4.31
N ASN A 103 6.60 -1.27 -3.37
CA ASN A 103 6.88 0.12 -3.66
C ASN A 103 8.25 0.47 -3.11
N VAL A 104 9.08 1.15 -3.91
CA VAL A 104 10.40 1.63 -3.49
C VAL A 104 10.39 3.15 -3.49
N ALA A 105 10.77 3.73 -2.36
CA ALA A 105 10.87 5.17 -2.15
C ALA A 105 12.24 5.55 -1.54
N GLY A 106 12.55 6.85 -1.55
CA GLY A 106 13.81 7.37 -1.03
C GLY A 106 14.74 7.86 -2.14
N ASN A 107 16.03 8.00 -1.81
CA ASN A 107 17.03 8.52 -2.76
C ASN A 107 17.92 7.43 -3.38
N GLY A 108 17.56 6.16 -3.23
CA GLY A 108 18.25 5.06 -3.90
C GLY A 108 17.83 4.88 -5.36
N ALA A 109 18.62 4.09 -6.08
CA ALA A 109 18.38 3.73 -7.47
C ALA A 109 17.95 2.25 -7.58
N PRO A 110 16.64 1.93 -7.66
CA PRO A 110 16.17 0.58 -7.83
C PRO A 110 16.37 0.08 -9.26
N GLU A 111 16.78 -1.17 -9.39
CA GLU A 111 16.85 -1.91 -10.63
C GLU A 111 15.89 -3.09 -10.60
N PHE A 112 15.04 -3.20 -11.61
CA PHE A 112 14.07 -4.29 -11.74
C PHE A 112 14.47 -5.25 -12.86
N GLY A 113 14.08 -6.50 -12.70
CA GLY A 113 14.24 -7.56 -13.67
C GLY A 113 12.95 -8.35 -13.86
N PRO A 114 12.98 -9.45 -14.66
CA PRO A 114 11.79 -10.26 -14.92
C PRO A 114 11.15 -10.87 -13.67
N GLN A 115 11.90 -11.02 -12.59
CA GLN A 115 11.45 -11.62 -11.33
C GLN A 115 11.11 -10.59 -10.24
N GLY A 116 11.11 -9.29 -10.57
CA GLY A 116 10.85 -8.20 -9.61
C GLY A 116 12.08 -7.36 -9.31
N LEU A 117 12.23 -6.89 -8.07
CA LEU A 117 13.36 -6.07 -7.64
C LEU A 117 14.65 -6.88 -7.65
N LYS A 118 15.59 -6.49 -8.50
CA LYS A 118 16.90 -7.09 -8.62
C LYS A 118 17.87 -6.58 -7.56
N ARG A 119 17.95 -5.25 -7.43
CA ARG A 119 18.77 -4.56 -6.42
C ARG A 119 18.35 -3.10 -6.27
N VAL A 120 18.81 -2.49 -5.18
CA VAL A 120 18.74 -1.03 -5.00
C VAL A 120 20.13 -0.53 -4.65
N VAL A 121 20.65 0.44 -5.39
CA VAL A 121 21.87 1.15 -5.02
C VAL A 121 21.49 2.28 -4.07
N ILE A 122 22.10 2.33 -2.90
CA ILE A 122 21.85 3.29 -1.82
C ILE A 122 23.06 4.22 -1.77
N PRO A 123 22.93 5.50 -2.12
CA PRO A 123 24.06 6.43 -2.11
C PRO A 123 24.63 6.64 -0.70
N SER A 124 25.80 7.26 -0.61
CA SER A 124 26.34 7.76 0.66
C SER A 124 25.31 8.58 1.39
N ASP A 125 25.16 8.35 2.71
CA ASP A 125 24.14 8.99 3.57
C ASP A 125 22.69 8.84 3.04
N GLY A 126 22.45 7.83 2.22
CA GLY A 126 21.18 7.57 1.57
C GLY A 126 20.20 6.78 2.43
N LEU A 127 18.92 6.90 2.04
CA LEU A 127 17.81 6.16 2.64
C LEU A 127 16.93 5.57 1.53
N VAL A 128 16.60 4.30 1.69
CA VAL A 128 15.62 3.60 0.85
C VAL A 128 14.57 2.96 1.73
N GLU A 129 13.32 3.08 1.32
CA GLU A 129 12.19 2.43 1.94
C GLU A 129 11.53 1.51 0.91
N ILE A 130 11.33 0.25 1.28
CA ILE A 130 10.66 -0.77 0.46
C ILE A 130 9.42 -1.22 1.21
N ARG A 131 8.22 -0.88 0.67
CA ARG A 131 6.95 -1.31 1.22
C ARG A 131 6.44 -2.52 0.46
N PHE A 132 6.07 -3.56 1.18
CA PHE A 132 5.53 -4.80 0.63
C PHE A 132 4.78 -5.59 1.70
N THR A 133 4.16 -6.70 1.31
CA THR A 133 3.55 -7.66 2.23
C THR A 133 4.19 -9.01 1.96
N PRO A 134 5.05 -9.55 2.85
CA PRO A 134 5.67 -10.85 2.63
C PRO A 134 4.60 -11.94 2.54
N THR A 135 4.56 -12.71 1.45
CA THR A 135 3.55 -13.76 1.24
C THR A 135 4.09 -15.16 1.49
N ARG A 136 5.39 -15.35 1.50
CA ARG A 136 6.03 -16.67 1.63
C ARG A 136 6.92 -16.72 2.86
N PRO A 137 6.69 -17.65 3.80
CA PRO A 137 7.58 -17.87 4.92
C PRO A 137 8.91 -18.46 4.44
N GLY A 138 9.99 -18.18 5.15
CA GLY A 138 11.30 -18.69 4.82
C GLY A 138 12.45 -17.80 5.27
N GLU A 139 13.67 -18.23 4.95
CA GLU A 139 14.90 -17.48 5.19
C GLU A 139 15.45 -16.96 3.86
N TYR A 140 15.57 -15.64 3.75
CA TYR A 140 15.96 -14.94 2.53
C TYR A 140 17.27 -14.20 2.76
N ARG A 141 18.28 -14.56 2.00
CA ARG A 141 19.57 -13.87 2.04
C ARG A 141 19.54 -12.61 1.20
N TYR A 142 20.26 -11.61 1.67
CA TYR A 142 20.58 -10.42 0.89
C TYR A 142 22.05 -10.05 1.06
N LEU A 143 22.57 -9.32 0.10
CA LEU A 143 23.98 -8.98 0.05
C LEU A 143 24.20 -7.60 -0.60
N CYS A 144 25.44 -7.11 -0.51
CA CYS A 144 25.92 -6.01 -1.33
C CYS A 144 26.80 -6.59 -2.43
N ASP A 145 26.52 -6.26 -3.71
CA ASP A 145 27.26 -6.72 -4.87
C ASP A 145 28.26 -5.68 -5.42
N MET A 146 28.54 -4.64 -4.62
CA MET A 146 29.55 -3.66 -5.00
C MET A 146 30.95 -4.26 -4.93
N PRO A 147 31.84 -3.93 -5.86
CA PRO A 147 33.19 -4.48 -5.89
C PRO A 147 33.94 -4.28 -4.56
N GLY A 148 34.49 -5.38 -4.01
CA GLY A 148 35.21 -5.37 -2.73
C GLY A 148 34.34 -5.32 -1.49
N HIS A 149 33.02 -5.50 -1.59
CA HIS A 149 32.09 -5.57 -0.48
C HIS A 149 31.66 -7.02 -0.23
N GLU A 150 31.88 -7.53 0.98
CA GLU A 150 31.50 -8.89 1.36
C GLU A 150 30.32 -8.91 2.34
N MET A 151 29.46 -7.90 2.25
CA MET A 151 28.31 -7.71 3.13
C MET A 151 27.21 -8.72 2.84
N LYS A 152 26.75 -9.42 3.88
CA LYS A 152 25.66 -10.42 3.79
C LYS A 152 24.79 -10.34 5.02
N ALA A 153 23.51 -10.58 4.86
CA ALA A 153 22.56 -10.63 5.96
C ALA A 153 21.33 -11.44 5.58
N VAL A 154 20.37 -11.58 6.51
CA VAL A 154 19.23 -12.47 6.38
C VAL A 154 17.94 -11.79 6.81
N ILE A 155 16.89 -11.99 6.04
CA ILE A 155 15.50 -11.69 6.40
C ILE A 155 14.79 -13.02 6.64
N VAL A 156 14.15 -13.17 7.78
CA VAL A 156 13.29 -14.32 8.10
C VAL A 156 11.84 -13.86 8.01
N VAL A 157 11.02 -14.59 7.28
CA VAL A 157 9.56 -14.41 7.23
C VAL A 157 8.91 -15.58 7.95
N GLU A 158 8.12 -15.30 8.99
CA GLU A 158 7.42 -16.31 9.82
C GLU A 158 5.94 -15.96 10.03
#